data_80755e0238d9f064d3fe6505c970b1ea
#
_entry.id   80755e0238d9f064d3fe6505c970b1ea
#
_cell.length_a   1.000
_cell.length_b   1.000
_cell.length_c   1.000
_cell.angle_alpha   90.00
_cell.angle_beta   90.00
_cell.angle_gamma   90.00
#
_symmetry.space_group_name_H-M   'P 1'
#
loop_
_entity.id
_entity.type
_entity.pdbx_description
1 polymer ?
#
loop_
_entity_poly.entity_id
_entity_poly.type
_entity_poly.pdbx_seq_one_letter_code
_entity_poly.pdbx_strand_id
1 'polypeptide(L)'
;ETANNTANLKIPQNLSGINVDTAPSKFKADISTNVCMVLSSLNKLPPTEIYKQLNLDDLKNDKDIENIEFVKPGFVNIKFVKKFWNTFLTKMLNDQKYGASLKNDKKNYLLEFVSANPTGPLHVGHCRGAIYGDALCNLLKFSDHKVTKEYYVNDLSLIHI
;
A
#
# COMPACT_ATOMS: atom_id res chain seq x y z
N GLU A 1 14.85 -11.60 2.35
CA GLU A 1 16.32 -11.76 2.58
C GLU A 1 16.59 -12.81 3.66
N THR A 2 15.84 -12.80 4.79
CA THR A 2 16.02 -13.75 5.91
C THR A 2 15.82 -15.21 5.48
N ALA A 3 14.96 -15.49 4.50
CA ALA A 3 14.70 -16.84 4.00
C ALA A 3 15.85 -17.41 3.15
N ASN A 4 16.69 -16.54 2.56
CA ASN A 4 17.84 -16.99 1.75
C ASN A 4 18.96 -17.64 2.58
N ASN A 5 18.99 -17.42 3.89
CA ASN A 5 19.99 -18.00 4.79
C ASN A 5 19.59 -19.38 5.36
N THR A 6 18.44 -19.92 4.94
CA THR A 6 17.94 -21.23 5.41
C THR A 6 18.33 -22.32 4.44
N ALA A 7 19.36 -23.08 4.75
CA ALA A 7 20.03 -24.05 3.87
C ALA A 7 19.15 -25.17 3.30
N ASN A 8 17.92 -25.38 3.79
CA ASN A 8 17.09 -26.53 3.44
C ASN A 8 15.67 -26.20 2.94
N LEU A 9 15.25 -24.93 2.93
CA LEU A 9 13.89 -24.56 2.49
C LEU A 9 13.88 -24.08 1.03
N LYS A 10 12.96 -24.61 0.24
CA LYS A 10 12.66 -24.08 -1.09
C LYS A 10 11.94 -22.74 -0.93
N ILE A 11 12.49 -21.70 -1.56
CA ILE A 11 11.93 -20.35 -1.55
C ILE A 11 11.31 -20.10 -2.92
N PRO A 12 10.08 -19.55 -2.99
CA PRO A 12 9.47 -19.23 -4.27
C PRO A 12 10.24 -18.11 -4.97
N GLN A 13 10.44 -18.24 -6.29
CA GLN A 13 11.07 -17.18 -7.10
C GLN A 13 10.25 -15.89 -7.09
N ASN A 14 8.92 -16.02 -6.93
CA ASN A 14 8.01 -14.90 -6.82
C ASN A 14 7.38 -14.89 -5.42
N LEU A 15 7.58 -13.80 -4.70
CA LEU A 15 7.06 -13.59 -3.34
C LEU A 15 5.60 -13.07 -3.33
N SER A 16 4.92 -13.03 -4.46
CA SER A 16 3.56 -12.44 -4.59
C SER A 16 2.48 -13.10 -3.71
N GLY A 17 2.72 -14.33 -3.23
CA GLY A 17 1.81 -14.99 -2.29
C GLY A 17 2.07 -14.68 -0.82
N ILE A 18 3.20 -14.01 -0.50
CA ILE A 18 3.55 -13.63 0.87
C ILE A 18 3.02 -12.22 1.12
N ASN A 19 2.09 -12.12 2.07
CA ASN A 19 1.51 -10.85 2.48
C ASN A 19 2.03 -10.44 3.86
N VAL A 20 2.10 -9.13 4.05
CA VAL A 20 2.35 -8.51 5.36
C VAL A 20 1.21 -7.52 5.59
N ASP A 21 0.40 -7.80 6.59
CA ASP A 21 -0.77 -7.01 6.95
C ASP A 21 -0.68 -6.55 8.41
N THR A 22 -1.55 -5.63 8.80
CA THR A 22 -1.70 -5.25 10.21
C THR A 22 -2.20 -6.46 11.02
N ALA A 23 -1.58 -6.71 12.16
CA ALA A 23 -2.00 -7.81 13.03
C ALA A 23 -3.41 -7.54 13.58
N PRO A 24 -4.29 -8.58 13.66
CA PRO A 24 -5.60 -8.42 14.30
C PRO A 24 -5.47 -7.91 15.74
N SER A 25 -6.38 -7.06 16.19
CA SER A 25 -6.36 -6.37 17.50
C SER A 25 -6.29 -7.31 18.71
N LYS A 26 -6.70 -8.59 18.55
CA LYS A 26 -6.59 -9.60 19.61
C LYS A 26 -5.16 -10.02 19.92
N PHE A 27 -4.21 -9.75 19.03
CA PHE A 27 -2.80 -10.05 19.22
C PHE A 27 -2.06 -8.76 19.62
N LYS A 28 -1.10 -8.88 20.53
CA LYS A 28 -0.23 -7.76 20.93
C LYS A 28 0.94 -7.63 19.93
N ALA A 29 0.62 -7.45 18.65
CA ALA A 29 1.57 -7.33 17.56
C ALA A 29 1.12 -6.23 16.60
N ASP A 30 2.05 -5.67 15.84
CA ASP A 30 1.78 -4.58 14.90
C ASP A 30 1.50 -5.11 13.50
N ILE A 31 2.31 -6.06 13.04
CA ILE A 31 2.17 -6.68 11.72
C ILE A 31 2.13 -8.21 11.82
N SER A 32 1.56 -8.82 10.81
CA SER A 32 1.40 -10.27 10.66
C SER A 32 1.72 -10.69 9.24
N THR A 33 2.45 -11.78 9.06
CA THR A 33 2.73 -12.34 7.74
C THR A 33 2.34 -13.81 7.65
N ASN A 34 1.90 -14.24 6.46
CA ASN A 34 1.53 -15.61 6.15
C ASN A 34 2.72 -16.46 5.63
N VAL A 35 3.94 -15.99 5.81
CA VAL A 35 5.14 -16.61 5.24
C VAL A 35 5.24 -18.11 5.50
N CYS A 36 4.97 -18.57 6.74
CA CYS A 36 5.05 -19.99 7.06
C CYS A 36 4.00 -20.83 6.35
N MET A 37 2.80 -20.29 6.05
CA MET A 37 1.78 -21.01 5.28
C MET A 37 2.21 -21.17 3.82
N VAL A 38 2.72 -20.12 3.21
CA VAL A 38 3.18 -20.16 1.83
C VAL A 38 4.35 -21.13 1.66
N LEU A 39 5.34 -21.05 2.54
CA LEU A 39 6.49 -21.96 2.52
C LEU A 39 6.11 -23.41 2.89
N SER A 40 5.12 -23.61 3.75
CA SER A 40 4.57 -24.92 4.09
C SER A 40 4.01 -25.64 2.85
N SER A 41 3.22 -24.92 2.05
CA SER A 41 2.67 -25.47 0.80
C SER A 41 3.76 -25.87 -0.19
N LEU A 42 4.80 -25.04 -0.32
CA LEU A 42 5.92 -25.27 -1.24
C LEU A 42 6.84 -26.42 -0.81
N ASN A 43 7.09 -26.53 0.50
CA ASN A 43 8.04 -27.51 1.05
C ASN A 43 7.37 -28.80 1.53
N LYS A 44 6.01 -28.85 1.52
CA LYS A 44 5.23 -29.98 2.05
C LYS A 44 5.54 -30.30 3.52
N LEU A 45 5.84 -29.28 4.31
CA LEU A 45 6.13 -29.37 5.75
C LEU A 45 5.07 -28.58 6.53
N PRO A 46 4.74 -28.99 7.78
CA PRO A 46 3.84 -28.19 8.61
C PRO A 46 4.38 -26.77 8.85
N PRO A 47 3.51 -25.74 8.95
CA PRO A 47 3.95 -24.35 9.18
C PRO A 47 4.81 -24.18 10.44
N THR A 48 4.59 -24.99 11.47
CA THR A 48 5.38 -25.02 12.70
C THR A 48 6.82 -25.46 12.47
N GLU A 49 7.02 -26.45 11.59
CA GLU A 49 8.37 -26.91 11.23
C GLU A 49 9.08 -25.88 10.33
N ILE A 50 8.33 -25.24 9.43
CA ILE A 50 8.86 -24.11 8.63
C ILE A 50 9.36 -23.02 9.56
N TYR A 51 8.55 -22.61 10.56
CA TYR A 51 8.95 -21.56 11.50
C TYR A 51 10.23 -21.89 12.27
N LYS A 52 10.41 -23.13 12.68
CA LYS A 52 11.65 -23.59 13.37
C LYS A 52 12.88 -23.57 12.45
N GLN A 53 12.69 -23.80 11.15
CA GLN A 53 13.78 -23.82 10.18
C GLN A 53 14.11 -22.41 9.63
N LEU A 54 13.20 -21.44 9.81
CA LEU A 54 13.47 -20.05 9.44
C LEU A 54 14.57 -19.49 10.35
N ASN A 55 15.65 -19.01 9.74
CA ASN A 55 16.62 -18.21 10.48
C ASN A 55 16.04 -16.81 10.72
N LEU A 56 15.66 -16.53 11.94
CA LEU A 56 15.09 -15.24 12.36
C LEU A 56 16.08 -14.42 13.19
N ASP A 57 17.36 -14.81 13.25
CA ASP A 57 18.34 -14.18 14.11
C ASP A 57 18.56 -12.70 13.74
N ASP A 58 18.62 -12.39 12.45
CA ASP A 58 18.76 -11.02 11.98
C ASP A 58 17.56 -10.15 12.42
N LEU A 59 16.34 -10.70 12.37
CA LEU A 59 15.13 -10.00 12.82
C LEU A 59 15.07 -9.89 14.33
N LYS A 60 15.46 -10.93 15.07
CA LYS A 60 15.47 -10.90 16.54
C LYS A 60 16.51 -9.95 17.12
N ASN A 61 17.63 -9.78 16.39
CA ASN A 61 18.71 -8.86 16.77
C ASN A 61 18.46 -7.42 16.26
N ASP A 62 17.39 -7.16 15.50
CA ASP A 62 17.05 -5.83 15.06
C ASP A 62 16.54 -5.00 16.26
N LYS A 63 17.19 -3.86 16.46
CA LYS A 63 16.86 -2.89 17.54
C LYS A 63 15.45 -2.33 17.48
N ASP A 64 14.79 -2.42 16.33
CA ASP A 64 13.45 -1.89 16.09
C ASP A 64 12.36 -2.95 16.35
N ILE A 65 12.75 -4.22 16.56
CA ILE A 65 11.82 -5.33 16.83
C ILE A 65 11.81 -5.64 18.34
N GLU A 66 10.62 -5.65 18.93
CA GLU A 66 10.40 -6.01 20.33
C GLU A 66 10.14 -7.51 20.50
N ASN A 67 9.34 -8.12 19.62
CA ASN A 67 8.96 -9.52 19.70
C ASN A 67 8.58 -10.08 18.33
N ILE A 68 8.86 -11.38 18.16
CA ILE A 68 8.42 -12.18 17.01
C ILE A 68 7.76 -13.44 17.54
N GLU A 69 6.52 -13.69 17.13
CA GLU A 69 5.71 -14.81 17.63
C GLU A 69 5.07 -15.59 16.49
N PHE A 70 5.12 -16.93 16.58
CA PHE A 70 4.36 -17.81 15.70
C PHE A 70 2.93 -17.96 16.18
N VAL A 71 1.97 -17.73 15.32
CA VAL A 71 0.54 -17.85 15.60
C VAL A 71 -0.10 -18.85 14.65
N LYS A 72 -0.77 -19.88 15.22
CA LYS A 72 -1.52 -20.86 14.42
C LYS A 72 -2.60 -20.16 13.58
N PRO A 73 -2.86 -20.60 12.32
CA PRO A 73 -2.35 -21.83 11.70
C PRO A 73 -0.96 -21.72 11.03
N GLY A 74 -0.36 -20.54 10.93
CA GLY A 74 0.94 -20.38 10.25
C GLY A 74 1.31 -18.92 10.00
N PHE A 75 0.83 -18.02 10.85
CA PHE A 75 1.21 -16.62 10.81
C PHE A 75 2.43 -16.35 11.68
N VAL A 76 3.23 -15.39 11.29
CA VAL A 76 4.30 -14.82 12.10
C VAL A 76 3.93 -13.38 12.41
N ASN A 77 3.75 -13.12 13.69
CA ASN A 77 3.42 -11.80 14.20
C ASN A 77 4.69 -11.10 14.68
N ILE A 78 4.82 -9.83 14.36
CA ILE A 78 5.98 -9.00 14.71
C ILE A 78 5.48 -7.78 15.46
N LYS A 79 6.13 -7.47 16.57
CA LYS A 79 5.90 -6.28 17.37
C LYS A 79 7.13 -5.39 17.33
N PHE A 80 6.93 -4.11 17.02
CA PHE A 80 7.98 -3.10 17.02
C PHE A 80 8.10 -2.39 18.36
N VAL A 81 9.31 -1.94 18.68
CA VAL A 81 9.52 -1.10 19.85
C VAL A 81 8.85 0.28 19.63
N LYS A 82 8.43 0.92 20.73
CA LYS A 82 7.79 2.26 20.67
C LYS A 82 8.65 3.31 19.95
N LYS A 83 9.97 3.22 20.08
CA LYS A 83 10.92 4.13 19.42
C LYS A 83 10.83 4.05 17.90
N PHE A 84 10.62 2.87 17.33
CA PHE A 84 10.40 2.68 15.89
C PHE A 84 9.25 3.55 15.40
N TRP A 85 8.09 3.47 16.05
CA TRP A 85 6.90 4.24 15.67
C TRP A 85 7.12 5.75 15.75
N ASN A 86 7.78 6.22 16.81
CA ASN A 86 8.11 7.63 16.94
C ASN A 86 9.02 8.12 15.80
N THR A 87 10.04 7.34 15.45
CA THR A 87 10.96 7.66 14.36
C THR A 87 10.24 7.62 13.01
N PHE A 88 9.40 6.62 12.80
CA PHE A 88 8.61 6.45 11.59
C PHE A 88 7.64 7.62 11.37
N LEU A 89 6.88 8.01 12.41
CA LEU A 89 5.97 9.16 12.35
C LEU A 89 6.71 10.46 12.09
N THR A 90 7.86 10.67 12.75
CA THR A 90 8.69 11.86 12.50
C THR A 90 9.16 11.93 11.05
N LYS A 91 9.57 10.79 10.47
CA LYS A 91 9.94 10.70 9.06
C LYS A 91 8.77 11.03 8.14
N MET A 92 7.59 10.47 8.41
CA MET A 92 6.37 10.78 7.64
C MET A 92 6.02 12.27 7.66
N LEU A 93 6.07 12.90 8.85
CA LEU A 93 5.73 14.32 9.02
C LEU A 93 6.71 15.26 8.32
N ASN A 94 7.98 14.86 8.23
CA ASN A 94 9.02 15.66 7.59
C ASN A 94 9.12 15.44 6.08
N ASP A 95 8.48 14.41 5.53
CA ASP A 95 8.50 14.10 4.10
C ASP A 95 7.18 14.51 3.44
N GLN A 96 7.17 15.68 2.81
CA GLN A 96 6.00 16.19 2.08
C GLN A 96 5.55 15.28 0.92
N LYS A 97 6.40 14.36 0.49
CA LYS A 97 6.13 13.38 -0.58
C LYS A 97 5.94 11.97 -0.06
N TYR A 98 5.80 11.79 1.25
CA TYR A 98 5.58 10.47 1.84
C TYR A 98 4.35 9.78 1.24
N GLY A 99 4.53 8.56 0.78
CA GLY A 99 3.48 7.79 0.10
C GLY A 99 3.34 8.07 -1.40
N ALA A 100 4.04 9.07 -1.96
CA ALA A 100 4.09 9.25 -3.40
C ALA A 100 4.84 8.10 -4.07
N SER A 101 4.29 7.59 -5.18
CA SER A 101 5.01 6.59 -5.99
C SER A 101 6.15 7.28 -6.74
N LEU A 102 7.38 7.00 -6.33
CA LEU A 102 8.58 7.50 -6.99
C LEU A 102 9.01 6.64 -8.21
N LYS A 103 8.07 5.92 -8.81
CA LYS A 103 8.36 5.19 -10.05
C LYS A 103 8.78 6.18 -11.13
N ASN A 104 9.89 5.87 -11.83
CA ASN A 104 10.44 6.71 -12.90
C ASN A 104 9.53 6.83 -14.15
N ASP A 105 8.36 6.23 -14.13
CA ASP A 105 7.39 6.24 -15.25
C ASP A 105 6.44 7.45 -15.11
N LYS A 106 7.00 8.66 -15.30
CA LYS A 106 6.22 9.89 -15.31
C LYS A 106 5.37 9.95 -16.56
N LYS A 107 4.05 10.06 -16.38
CA LYS A 107 3.09 10.16 -17.47
C LYS A 107 2.52 11.58 -17.56
N ASN A 108 2.06 11.92 -18.76
CA ASN A 108 1.28 13.13 -18.99
C ASN A 108 -0.20 12.72 -19.02
N TYR A 109 -1.00 13.38 -18.18
CA TYR A 109 -2.44 13.18 -18.12
C TYR A 109 -3.15 14.47 -18.54
N LEU A 110 -4.12 14.33 -19.41
CA LEU A 110 -5.13 15.34 -19.70
C LEU A 110 -6.43 14.88 -19.06
N LEU A 111 -6.97 15.67 -18.14
CA LEU A 111 -8.16 15.33 -17.38
C LEU A 111 -9.24 16.36 -17.63
N GLU A 112 -10.25 15.93 -18.37
CA GLU A 112 -11.49 16.67 -18.57
C GLU A 112 -12.50 16.29 -17.50
N PHE A 113 -13.12 17.26 -16.86
CA PHE A 113 -14.17 17.02 -15.87
C PHE A 113 -15.12 18.21 -15.75
N VAL A 114 -16.33 17.94 -15.24
CA VAL A 114 -17.50 18.80 -15.24
C VAL A 114 -18.07 18.94 -16.65
N SER A 115 -17.47 19.76 -17.53
CA SER A 115 -17.86 19.96 -18.94
C SER A 115 -19.39 20.06 -19.14
N ALA A 116 -20.04 20.83 -18.25
CA ALA A 116 -21.50 20.89 -18.20
C ALA A 116 -22.05 21.77 -19.33
N ASN A 117 -23.18 21.35 -19.91
CA ASN A 117 -23.92 22.18 -20.84
C ASN A 117 -24.48 23.45 -20.15
N PRO A 118 -24.47 24.63 -20.78
CA PRO A 118 -24.94 25.90 -20.20
C PRO A 118 -26.48 25.98 -20.17
N THR A 119 -27.16 24.92 -19.77
CA THR A 119 -28.62 24.80 -19.79
C THR A 119 -29.29 25.27 -18.50
N GLY A 120 -28.50 25.64 -17.48
CA GLY A 120 -28.94 26.08 -16.16
C GLY A 120 -27.81 26.13 -15.15
N PRO A 121 -28.11 26.46 -13.88
CA PRO A 121 -27.10 26.49 -12.85
C PRO A 121 -26.56 25.09 -12.57
N LEU A 122 -25.28 25.00 -12.13
CA LEU A 122 -24.68 23.76 -11.72
C LEU A 122 -25.42 23.14 -10.52
N HIS A 123 -25.66 21.86 -10.58
CA HIS A 123 -26.31 21.11 -9.51
C HIS A 123 -25.36 20.10 -8.85
N VAL A 124 -25.81 19.42 -7.82
CA VAL A 124 -25.00 18.47 -7.01
C VAL A 124 -24.29 17.41 -7.84
N GLY A 125 -24.87 16.95 -8.93
CA GLY A 125 -24.22 16.00 -9.85
C GLY A 125 -22.94 16.55 -10.48
N HIS A 126 -22.95 17.82 -10.89
CA HIS A 126 -21.77 18.52 -11.41
C HIS A 126 -20.71 18.72 -10.32
N CYS A 127 -21.13 19.07 -9.09
CA CYS A 127 -20.22 19.21 -7.96
C CYS A 127 -19.47 17.91 -7.65
N ARG A 128 -20.14 16.77 -7.72
CA ARG A 128 -19.49 15.46 -7.55
C ARG A 128 -18.40 15.23 -8.60
N GLY A 129 -18.68 15.51 -9.85
CA GLY A 129 -17.69 15.41 -10.93
C GLY A 129 -16.50 16.36 -10.74
N ALA A 130 -16.76 17.60 -10.29
CA ALA A 130 -15.74 18.59 -10.01
C ALA A 130 -14.80 18.15 -8.88
N ILE A 131 -15.37 17.71 -7.75
CA ILE A 131 -14.59 17.25 -6.58
C ILE A 131 -13.76 16.02 -6.94
N TYR A 132 -14.36 15.03 -7.62
CA TYR A 132 -13.65 13.83 -8.04
C TYR A 132 -12.51 14.15 -9.00
N GLY A 133 -12.77 14.95 -10.03
CA GLY A 133 -11.77 15.33 -11.03
C GLY A 133 -10.62 16.12 -10.40
N ASP A 134 -10.92 17.07 -9.52
CA ASP A 134 -9.89 17.85 -8.84
C ASP A 134 -9.05 16.98 -7.89
N ALA A 135 -9.68 16.11 -7.10
CA ALA A 135 -8.97 15.18 -6.22
C ALA A 135 -8.05 14.24 -7.00
N LEU A 136 -8.52 13.70 -8.13
CA LEU A 136 -7.72 12.84 -9.01
C LEU A 136 -6.52 13.62 -9.60
N CYS A 137 -6.72 14.85 -10.06
CA CYS A 137 -5.64 15.71 -10.53
C CYS A 137 -4.57 15.93 -9.45
N ASN A 138 -5.00 16.20 -8.21
CA ASN A 138 -4.09 16.44 -7.10
C ASN A 138 -3.33 15.17 -6.72
N LEU A 139 -3.98 14.01 -6.71
CA LEU A 139 -3.35 12.71 -6.46
C LEU A 139 -2.27 12.39 -7.51
N LEU A 140 -2.60 12.57 -8.79
CA LEU A 140 -1.64 12.33 -9.88
C LEU A 140 -0.44 13.29 -9.83
N LYS A 141 -0.68 14.58 -9.51
CA LYS A 141 0.41 15.56 -9.29
C LYS A 141 1.26 15.18 -8.07
N PHE A 142 0.63 14.73 -7.00
CA PHE A 142 1.35 14.25 -5.82
C PHE A 142 2.25 13.06 -6.16
N SER A 143 1.79 12.17 -7.05
CA SER A 143 2.57 11.04 -7.59
C SER A 143 3.57 11.42 -8.69
N ASP A 144 3.86 12.72 -8.83
CA ASP A 144 4.87 13.29 -9.74
C ASP A 144 4.56 13.12 -11.23
N HIS A 145 3.29 12.94 -11.59
CA HIS A 145 2.83 12.99 -12.97
C HIS A 145 2.56 14.43 -13.43
N LYS A 146 2.70 14.68 -14.74
CA LYS A 146 2.27 15.94 -15.34
C LYS A 146 0.76 15.87 -15.61
N VAL A 147 0.00 16.84 -15.08
CA VAL A 147 -1.46 16.87 -15.20
C VAL A 147 -1.91 18.21 -15.76
N THR A 148 -2.62 18.16 -16.87
CA THR A 148 -3.36 19.28 -17.46
C THR A 148 -4.84 19.09 -17.17
N LYS A 149 -5.48 20.12 -16.62
CA LYS A 149 -6.94 20.14 -16.41
C LYS A 149 -7.58 20.75 -17.63
N GLU A 150 -8.68 20.17 -18.08
CA GLU A 150 -9.45 20.65 -19.22
C GLU A 150 -10.93 20.76 -18.84
N TYR A 151 -11.57 21.75 -19.40
CA TYR A 151 -13.01 21.94 -19.32
C TYR A 151 -13.50 22.18 -20.75
N TYR A 152 -14.36 21.30 -21.25
CA TYR A 152 -14.99 21.50 -22.56
C TYR A 152 -16.14 22.52 -22.44
N VAL A 153 -15.99 23.67 -23.08
CA VAL A 153 -17.03 24.64 -23.14
C VAL A 153 -17.99 24.26 -24.27
N ASN A 154 -19.20 23.87 -23.89
CA ASN A 154 -20.24 23.51 -24.82
C ASN A 154 -21.18 24.72 -25.00
N ASP A 155 -21.41 25.17 -26.24
CA ASP A 155 -22.28 26.28 -26.60
C ASP A 155 -23.63 25.82 -27.18
N LEU A 156 -24.01 24.54 -26.91
CA LEU A 156 -25.35 24.05 -27.24
C LEU A 156 -26.42 24.91 -26.54
N SER A 157 -26.97 25.84 -27.32
CA SER A 157 -28.08 26.67 -26.88
C SER A 157 -29.37 25.85 -26.81
N LEU A 158 -30.17 26.10 -25.76
CA LEU A 158 -31.55 25.56 -25.63
C LEU A 158 -32.52 26.05 -26.73
N ILE A 159 -32.07 26.90 -27.67
CA ILE A 159 -32.90 27.47 -28.72
C ILE A 159 -33.34 26.42 -29.74
N HIS A 160 -32.78 25.24 -29.74
CA HIS A 160 -33.07 24.18 -30.70
C HIS A 160 -33.88 23.01 -30.16
N ILE A 161 -34.49 23.14 -28.96
CA ILE A 161 -35.40 22.14 -28.39
C ILE A 161 -36.86 22.60 -28.53
#